data_0abb5ad79ff2b9b779e6b8aa2443403a
#
_entry.id   0abb5ad79ff2b9b779e6b8aa2443403a
#
_cell.length_a   1.000
_cell.length_b   1.000
_cell.length_c   1.000
_cell.angle_alpha   90.00
_cell.angle_beta   90.00
_cell.angle_gamma   90.00
#
_symmetry.space_group_name_H-M   'P 1'
#
loop_
_entity.id
_entity.type
_entity.pdbx_description
1 polymer ?
#
loop_
_entity_poly.entity_id
_entity_poly.type
_entity_poly.pdbx_seq_one_letter_code
_entity_poly.pdbx_strand_id
1 'polypeptide(L)'
;MRRIVYLILVTFILTGCAVGQLTTLYTDETSMEENDLRVDAQHHPITGIYHKYSPKMQLLEEIHYVDGKIDGIYKAFNKKGNTFFVAQYEKGLPHGKTITYYDNGHENEVLNYDNGKLNGGQTAYFENGDLRQKGSYIKGKKNGVFEEYYDNGSVKSSVTYRKGKEHGPARFYTKKNNLIAYTEYVNGMRDGPAFSYYQNGKPKILAYRKNDKLNGTAKEFDENSNLVQLITYKDNEVVSSVKF
;
A
#
# COMPACT_ATOMS: atom_id res chain seq x y z
N MET A 1 -20.87 35.01 -24.67
CA MET A 1 -19.90 35.60 -23.74
C MET A 1 -18.50 35.12 -24.16
N ARG A 2 -17.66 36.02 -24.67
CA ARG A 2 -16.30 35.69 -25.12
C ARG A 2 -15.45 35.39 -23.87
N ARG A 3 -14.95 34.15 -23.75
CA ARG A 3 -13.93 33.80 -22.76
C ARG A 3 -12.58 34.30 -23.30
N ILE A 4 -11.92 35.16 -22.55
CA ILE A 4 -10.58 35.65 -22.85
C ILE A 4 -9.60 34.57 -22.42
N VAL A 5 -8.93 33.96 -23.41
CA VAL A 5 -7.84 33.00 -23.19
C VAL A 5 -6.56 33.81 -23.06
N TYR A 6 -5.91 33.75 -21.91
CA TYR A 6 -4.55 34.28 -21.74
C TYR A 6 -3.54 33.23 -22.20
N LEU A 7 -3.01 33.45 -23.40
CA LEU A 7 -1.86 32.72 -23.91
C LEU A 7 -0.60 33.29 -23.26
N ILE A 8 -0.01 32.63 -22.29
CA ILE A 8 1.31 32.97 -21.77
C ILE A 8 2.33 32.23 -22.63
N LEU A 9 2.84 32.91 -23.64
CA LEU A 9 3.96 32.46 -24.46
C LEU A 9 5.25 32.78 -23.70
N VAL A 10 5.87 31.81 -23.05
CA VAL A 10 7.23 31.95 -22.52
C VAL A 10 8.20 31.40 -23.55
N THR A 11 8.73 32.30 -24.39
CA THR A 11 9.84 31.98 -25.31
C THR A 11 11.14 32.06 -24.54
N PHE A 12 11.74 30.92 -24.23
CA PHE A 12 13.15 30.85 -23.86
C PHE A 12 13.99 30.60 -25.11
N ILE A 13 14.77 31.61 -25.50
CA ILE A 13 15.84 31.45 -26.48
C ILE A 13 17.05 30.89 -25.73
N LEU A 14 17.36 29.63 -25.95
CA LEU A 14 18.62 29.02 -25.54
C LEU A 14 19.38 28.53 -26.77
N THR A 15 20.51 29.18 -26.98
CA THR A 15 21.54 28.78 -27.94
C THR A 15 22.23 27.50 -27.46
N GLY A 16 22.17 26.44 -28.26
CA GLY A 16 23.15 25.36 -28.36
C GLY A 16 23.09 24.27 -27.28
N CYS A 17 22.42 23.22 -27.57
CA CYS A 17 22.71 21.78 -27.46
C CYS A 17 21.41 21.00 -27.48
N ALA A 18 21.34 19.99 -28.34
CA ALA A 18 20.15 19.14 -28.51
C ALA A 18 19.93 18.24 -27.30
N VAL A 19 19.06 18.69 -26.39
CA VAL A 19 18.36 17.84 -25.43
C VAL A 19 16.89 18.11 -25.67
N GLY A 20 16.11 17.08 -25.89
CA GLY A 20 14.70 17.17 -26.27
C GLY A 20 13.93 18.15 -25.39
N GLN A 21 13.40 19.20 -26.01
CA GLN A 21 12.60 20.21 -25.32
C GLN A 21 11.27 19.59 -24.91
N LEU A 22 11.09 19.47 -23.60
CA LEU A 22 9.76 19.36 -23.01
C LEU A 22 9.08 20.71 -23.13
N THR A 23 8.22 20.88 -24.11
CA THR A 23 7.39 22.07 -24.23
C THR A 23 6.17 21.93 -23.34
N THR A 24 6.03 22.91 -22.47
CA THR A 24 4.85 23.09 -21.63
C THR A 24 3.63 23.37 -22.46
N LEU A 25 2.52 22.76 -22.14
CA LEU A 25 1.21 23.26 -22.54
C LEU A 25 0.12 22.49 -21.79
N TYR A 26 -0.86 23.08 -21.29
CA TYR A 26 -2.26 23.20 -21.67
C TYR A 26 -3.19 23.26 -20.50
N THR A 27 -4.07 24.21 -20.57
CA THR A 27 -5.30 24.29 -19.82
C THR A 27 -6.46 24.09 -20.77
N ASP A 28 -7.46 23.32 -20.39
CA ASP A 28 -8.83 23.21 -20.93
C ASP A 28 -9.04 22.93 -22.46
N GLU A 29 -8.03 22.98 -23.33
CA GLU A 29 -8.17 22.74 -24.77
C GLU A 29 -7.83 21.30 -25.19
N THR A 30 -7.55 20.43 -24.22
CA THR A 30 -7.28 19.01 -24.46
C THR A 30 -8.44 18.15 -24.03
N SER A 31 -8.66 17.04 -24.73
CA SER A 31 -9.68 16.04 -24.42
C SER A 31 -9.10 14.64 -24.36
N MET A 32 -9.85 13.70 -23.79
CA MET A 32 -9.54 12.26 -23.84
C MET A 32 -10.35 11.64 -24.97
N GLU A 33 -9.71 10.81 -25.78
CA GLU A 33 -10.39 9.99 -26.80
C GLU A 33 -10.78 8.62 -26.25
N GLU A 34 -11.59 7.87 -26.98
CA GLU A 34 -12.05 6.51 -26.60
C GLU A 34 -10.91 5.51 -26.34
N ASN A 35 -9.72 5.77 -26.90
CA ASN A 35 -8.51 4.94 -26.69
C ASN A 35 -7.63 5.40 -25.51
N ASP A 36 -8.16 6.25 -24.62
CA ASP A 36 -7.46 6.85 -23.48
C ASP A 36 -6.25 7.73 -23.86
N LEU A 37 -6.24 8.29 -25.07
CA LEU A 37 -5.22 9.26 -25.49
C LEU A 37 -5.62 10.70 -25.15
N ARG A 38 -4.72 11.45 -24.55
CA ARG A 38 -4.87 12.91 -24.40
C ARG A 38 -4.51 13.60 -25.71
N VAL A 39 -5.44 14.39 -26.25
CA VAL A 39 -5.27 15.08 -27.53
C VAL A 39 -5.52 16.58 -27.39
N ASP A 40 -4.96 17.37 -28.33
CA ASP A 40 -5.24 18.80 -28.50
C ASP A 40 -6.60 19.04 -29.18
N ALA A 41 -6.91 20.31 -29.45
CA ALA A 41 -8.15 20.72 -30.11
C ALA A 41 -8.25 20.25 -31.58
N GLN A 42 -7.15 19.80 -32.19
CA GLN A 42 -7.06 19.24 -33.52
C GLN A 42 -7.00 17.71 -33.53
N HIS A 43 -7.25 17.07 -32.39
CA HIS A 43 -7.20 15.61 -32.17
C HIS A 43 -5.80 14.99 -32.37
N HIS A 44 -4.71 15.76 -32.22
CA HIS A 44 -3.35 15.22 -32.22
C HIS A 44 -2.95 14.82 -30.77
N PRO A 45 -2.31 13.63 -30.58
CA PRO A 45 -1.78 13.23 -29.28
C PRO A 45 -0.77 14.25 -28.76
N ILE A 46 -0.95 14.67 -27.50
CA ILE A 46 -0.04 15.66 -26.90
C ILE A 46 1.26 15.03 -26.38
N THR A 47 2.35 15.80 -26.46
CA THR A 47 3.62 15.49 -25.79
C THR A 47 4.08 16.71 -25.03
N GLY A 48 4.29 16.59 -23.73
CA GLY A 48 4.71 17.69 -22.85
C GLY A 48 4.11 17.60 -21.45
N ILE A 49 4.16 18.71 -20.73
CA ILE A 49 3.62 18.82 -19.37
C ILE A 49 2.24 19.46 -19.43
N TYR A 50 1.25 18.75 -18.93
CA TYR A 50 -0.11 19.24 -18.78
C TYR A 50 -0.32 19.74 -17.36
N HIS A 51 -0.86 20.94 -17.22
CA HIS A 51 -1.25 21.52 -15.95
C HIS A 51 -2.77 21.71 -15.89
N LYS A 52 -3.39 21.16 -14.85
CA LYS A 52 -4.80 21.35 -14.55
C LYS A 52 -4.96 22.33 -13.41
N TYR A 53 -5.82 23.33 -13.61
CA TYR A 53 -6.11 24.35 -12.61
C TYR A 53 -7.55 24.32 -12.14
N SER A 54 -7.76 24.74 -10.89
CA SER A 54 -9.10 25.01 -10.36
C SER A 54 -9.69 26.27 -11.01
N PRO A 55 -11.02 26.54 -10.86
CA PRO A 55 -11.62 27.81 -11.30
C PRO A 55 -10.99 29.05 -10.67
N LYS A 56 -10.26 28.90 -9.56
CA LYS A 56 -9.53 29.98 -8.86
C LYS A 56 -8.05 30.04 -9.25
N MET A 57 -7.67 29.40 -10.37
CA MET A 57 -6.28 29.36 -10.89
C MET A 57 -5.26 28.69 -9.95
N GLN A 58 -5.71 27.79 -9.08
CA GLN A 58 -4.82 26.98 -8.26
C GLN A 58 -4.45 25.72 -9.02
N LEU A 59 -3.16 25.39 -9.09
CA LEU A 59 -2.67 24.14 -9.70
C LEU A 59 -3.20 22.93 -8.92
N LEU A 60 -3.86 22.03 -9.63
CA LEU A 60 -4.42 20.77 -9.10
C LEU A 60 -3.60 19.56 -9.51
N GLU A 61 -3.12 19.55 -10.76
CA GLU A 61 -2.38 18.41 -11.32
C GLU A 61 -1.28 18.89 -12.26
N GLU A 62 -0.14 18.20 -12.25
CA GLU A 62 0.96 18.31 -13.19
C GLU A 62 1.21 16.91 -13.76
N ILE A 63 1.04 16.71 -15.05
CA ILE A 63 1.10 15.40 -15.69
C ILE A 63 1.98 15.47 -16.93
N HIS A 64 2.94 14.54 -17.03
CA HIS A 64 3.77 14.40 -18.22
C HIS A 64 3.10 13.44 -19.20
N TYR A 65 2.97 13.88 -20.45
CA TYR A 65 2.45 13.08 -21.56
C TYR A 65 3.51 12.90 -22.66
N VAL A 66 3.52 11.71 -23.24
CA VAL A 66 4.23 11.39 -24.49
C VAL A 66 3.21 10.68 -25.40
N ASP A 67 3.04 11.22 -26.61
CA ASP A 67 2.09 10.69 -27.60
C ASP A 67 0.70 10.41 -27.01
N GLY A 68 0.19 11.36 -26.22
CA GLY A 68 -1.13 11.32 -25.58
C GLY A 68 -1.24 10.40 -24.36
N LYS A 69 -0.20 9.65 -24.00
CA LYS A 69 -0.18 8.77 -22.83
C LYS A 69 0.63 9.40 -21.71
N ILE A 70 0.19 9.15 -20.46
CA ILE A 70 1.00 9.55 -19.31
C ILE A 70 2.34 8.80 -19.38
N ASP A 71 3.44 9.57 -19.39
CA ASP A 71 4.81 9.02 -19.43
C ASP A 71 5.74 9.97 -18.68
N GLY A 72 6.32 9.53 -17.57
CA GLY A 72 7.05 10.37 -16.64
C GLY A 72 6.30 10.60 -15.32
N ILE A 73 6.35 11.82 -14.80
CA ILE A 73 5.81 12.14 -13.47
C ILE A 73 4.38 12.65 -13.57
N TYR A 74 3.53 12.14 -12.68
CA TYR A 74 2.23 12.72 -12.34
C TYR A 74 2.27 13.22 -10.91
N LYS A 75 1.93 14.50 -10.70
CA LYS A 75 1.74 15.10 -9.36
C LYS A 75 0.34 15.63 -9.21
N ALA A 76 -0.23 15.47 -8.01
CA ALA A 76 -1.48 16.12 -7.64
C ALA A 76 -1.32 16.94 -6.35
N PHE A 77 -2.06 18.06 -6.28
CA PHE A 77 -1.95 19.06 -5.24
C PHE A 77 -3.28 19.26 -4.51
N ASN A 78 -3.23 19.40 -3.20
CA ASN A 78 -4.40 19.68 -2.39
C ASN A 78 -4.82 21.17 -2.46
N LYS A 79 -5.95 21.52 -1.82
CA LYS A 79 -6.48 22.90 -1.81
C LYS A 79 -5.52 23.94 -1.20
N LYS A 80 -4.49 23.52 -0.47
CA LYS A 80 -3.46 24.39 0.10
C LYS A 80 -2.26 24.57 -0.85
N GLY A 81 -2.24 23.86 -1.98
CA GLY A 81 -1.11 23.84 -2.93
C GLY A 81 -0.02 22.84 -2.55
N ASN A 82 -0.20 22.06 -1.49
CA ASN A 82 0.77 21.03 -1.10
C ASN A 82 0.58 19.78 -1.98
N THR A 83 1.69 19.18 -2.40
CA THR A 83 1.66 17.90 -3.08
C THR A 83 1.12 16.83 -2.12
N PHE A 84 0.09 16.08 -2.55
CA PHE A 84 -0.43 14.94 -1.80
C PHE A 84 -0.24 13.60 -2.51
N PHE A 85 0.15 13.64 -3.80
CA PHE A 85 0.35 12.45 -4.62
C PHE A 85 1.43 12.68 -5.65
N VAL A 86 2.36 11.72 -5.80
CA VAL A 86 3.35 11.66 -6.87
C VAL A 86 3.42 10.23 -7.37
N ALA A 87 3.38 10.04 -8.68
CA ALA A 87 3.54 8.72 -9.28
C ALA A 87 4.41 8.79 -10.55
N GLN A 88 5.12 7.71 -10.81
CA GLN A 88 5.84 7.50 -12.06
C GLN A 88 5.02 6.62 -13.00
N TYR A 89 5.02 6.97 -14.27
CA TYR A 89 4.31 6.26 -15.33
C TYR A 89 5.25 5.98 -16.50
N GLU A 90 5.00 4.89 -17.18
CA GLU A 90 5.58 4.55 -18.45
C GLU A 90 4.48 4.07 -19.41
N LYS A 91 4.35 4.73 -20.59
CA LYS A 91 3.37 4.38 -21.65
C LYS A 91 1.92 4.24 -21.12
N GLY A 92 1.51 5.11 -20.20
CA GLY A 92 0.16 5.13 -19.62
C GLY A 92 -0.05 4.21 -18.42
N LEU A 93 0.95 3.42 -18.03
CA LEU A 93 0.85 2.51 -16.90
C LEU A 93 1.72 2.98 -15.72
N PRO A 94 1.25 2.86 -14.47
CA PRO A 94 2.10 3.07 -13.31
C PRO A 94 3.36 2.21 -13.40
N HIS A 95 4.54 2.86 -13.28
CA HIS A 95 5.85 2.20 -13.33
C HIS A 95 6.82 2.95 -12.43
N GLY A 96 7.49 2.26 -11.51
CA GLY A 96 8.32 2.89 -10.50
C GLY A 96 7.56 3.24 -9.23
N LYS A 97 7.95 4.33 -8.56
CA LYS A 97 7.38 4.72 -7.28
C LYS A 97 6.09 5.50 -7.41
N THR A 98 5.15 5.21 -6.51
CA THR A 98 3.99 6.05 -6.21
C THR A 98 4.06 6.42 -4.73
N ILE A 99 3.92 7.71 -4.42
CA ILE A 99 3.99 8.25 -3.06
C ILE A 99 2.76 9.08 -2.80
N THR A 100 2.09 8.82 -1.68
CA THR A 100 1.07 9.71 -1.12
C THR A 100 1.63 10.44 0.10
N TYR A 101 1.14 11.63 0.36
CA TYR A 101 1.59 12.46 1.46
C TYR A 101 0.44 12.88 2.35
N TYR A 102 0.72 13.05 3.62
CA TYR A 102 -0.15 13.72 4.57
C TYR A 102 -0.17 15.24 4.32
N ASP A 103 -1.14 15.95 4.91
CA ASP A 103 -1.26 17.40 4.81
C ASP A 103 -0.05 18.15 5.40
N ASN A 104 0.67 17.54 6.34
CA ASN A 104 1.89 18.07 6.93
C ASN A 104 3.16 17.86 6.08
N GLY A 105 3.03 17.17 4.91
CA GLY A 105 4.11 16.90 3.98
C GLY A 105 4.89 15.61 4.24
N HIS A 106 4.63 14.89 5.33
CA HIS A 106 5.23 13.58 5.54
C HIS A 106 4.65 12.55 4.56
N GLU A 107 5.47 11.58 4.16
CA GLU A 107 5.00 10.45 3.37
C GLU A 107 3.92 9.66 4.16
N ASN A 108 2.81 9.33 3.49
CA ASN A 108 1.78 8.46 4.03
C ASN A 108 2.01 7.02 3.55
N GLU A 109 2.21 6.85 2.25
CA GLU A 109 2.44 5.53 1.67
C GLU A 109 3.36 5.61 0.46
N VAL A 110 4.29 4.67 0.36
CA VAL A 110 5.17 4.45 -0.79
C VAL A 110 4.91 3.06 -1.35
N LEU A 111 4.54 3.02 -2.62
CA LEU A 111 4.29 1.80 -3.39
C LEU A 111 5.26 1.72 -4.56
N ASN A 112 5.57 0.51 -4.99
CA ASN A 112 6.35 0.29 -6.21
C ASN A 112 5.49 -0.46 -7.23
N TYR A 113 5.51 0.01 -8.47
CA TYR A 113 4.78 -0.56 -9.59
C TYR A 113 5.71 -1.01 -10.69
N ASP A 114 5.29 -2.03 -11.40
CA ASP A 114 5.88 -2.50 -12.65
C ASP A 114 4.76 -2.82 -13.62
N ASN A 115 4.71 -2.09 -14.75
CA ASN A 115 3.68 -2.25 -15.78
C ASN A 115 2.26 -2.31 -15.21
N GLY A 116 1.88 -1.32 -14.38
CA GLY A 116 0.55 -1.17 -13.78
C GLY A 116 0.25 -2.11 -12.61
N LYS A 117 1.20 -2.97 -12.20
CA LYS A 117 1.00 -3.91 -11.09
C LYS A 117 1.95 -3.60 -9.94
N LEU A 118 1.46 -3.69 -8.71
CA LEU A 118 2.31 -3.60 -7.53
C LEU A 118 3.44 -4.65 -7.64
N ASN A 119 4.69 -4.20 -7.59
CA ASN A 119 5.87 -5.06 -7.68
C ASN A 119 7.04 -4.42 -6.94
N GLY A 120 7.48 -5.03 -5.85
CA GLY A 120 8.50 -4.46 -4.97
C GLY A 120 7.97 -4.10 -3.59
N GLY A 121 8.72 -3.30 -2.85
CA GLY A 121 8.41 -2.90 -1.49
C GLY A 121 7.21 -1.97 -1.38
N GLN A 122 6.49 -2.10 -0.29
CA GLN A 122 5.51 -1.15 0.22
C GLN A 122 5.96 -0.68 1.60
N THR A 123 5.85 0.62 1.86
CA THR A 123 5.93 1.20 3.20
C THR A 123 4.78 2.18 3.41
N ALA A 124 4.23 2.18 4.63
CA ALA A 124 3.25 3.16 5.04
C ALA A 124 3.65 3.74 6.40
N TYR A 125 3.37 5.00 6.61
CA TYR A 125 3.81 5.75 7.78
C TYR A 125 2.62 6.31 8.54
N PHE A 126 2.81 6.62 9.79
CA PHE A 126 1.91 7.48 10.57
C PHE A 126 2.13 8.95 10.17
N GLU A 127 1.21 9.82 10.56
CA GLU A 127 1.30 11.25 10.25
C GLU A 127 2.51 11.96 10.88
N ASN A 128 3.07 11.39 11.95
CA ASN A 128 4.31 11.84 12.59
C ASN A 128 5.59 11.36 11.86
N GLY A 129 5.46 10.55 10.80
CA GLY A 129 6.56 10.01 10.01
C GLY A 129 7.07 8.65 10.47
N ASP A 130 6.58 8.11 11.60
CA ASP A 130 6.97 6.78 12.07
C ASP A 130 6.38 5.68 11.18
N LEU A 131 7.12 4.57 11.06
CA LEU A 131 6.71 3.43 10.24
C LEU A 131 5.44 2.78 10.80
N ARG A 132 4.39 2.68 9.98
CA ARG A 132 3.11 2.05 10.30
C ARG A 132 2.99 0.64 9.73
N GLN A 133 3.51 0.43 8.52
CA GLN A 133 3.45 -0.86 7.82
C GLN A 133 4.57 -0.99 6.82
N LYS A 134 5.07 -2.22 6.63
CA LYS A 134 5.94 -2.57 5.49
C LYS A 134 5.63 -3.97 4.99
N GLY A 135 5.95 -4.20 3.72
CA GLY A 135 5.78 -5.49 3.04
C GLY A 135 6.29 -5.44 1.62
N SER A 136 6.00 -6.47 0.84
CA SER A 136 6.35 -6.49 -0.57
C SER A 136 5.30 -7.22 -1.41
N TYR A 137 5.26 -6.85 -2.69
CA TYR A 137 4.39 -7.43 -3.69
C TYR A 137 5.20 -8.02 -4.84
N ILE A 138 4.68 -9.07 -5.43
CA ILE A 138 5.15 -9.62 -6.71
C ILE A 138 3.94 -9.74 -7.62
N LYS A 139 3.96 -9.01 -8.75
CA LYS A 139 2.89 -9.02 -9.76
C LYS A 139 1.50 -8.79 -9.14
N GLY A 140 1.37 -7.80 -8.27
CA GLY A 140 0.13 -7.39 -7.60
C GLY A 140 -0.30 -8.26 -6.41
N LYS A 141 0.49 -9.26 -6.02
CA LYS A 141 0.15 -10.16 -4.91
C LYS A 141 1.14 -10.01 -3.76
N LYS A 142 0.65 -9.91 -2.53
CA LYS A 142 1.50 -9.91 -1.33
C LYS A 142 2.44 -11.11 -1.34
N ASN A 143 3.73 -10.87 -1.04
CA ASN A 143 4.74 -11.92 -1.01
C ASN A 143 5.84 -11.58 0.00
N GLY A 144 6.17 -12.52 0.88
CA GLY A 144 7.10 -12.29 2.00
C GLY A 144 6.38 -11.84 3.27
N VAL A 145 7.12 -11.27 4.19
CA VAL A 145 6.62 -10.82 5.49
C VAL A 145 5.99 -9.45 5.35
N PHE A 146 4.77 -9.30 5.88
CA PHE A 146 4.10 -8.03 6.11
C PHE A 146 4.11 -7.74 7.61
N GLU A 147 4.60 -6.57 7.98
CA GLU A 147 4.65 -6.12 9.36
C GLU A 147 3.84 -4.84 9.52
N GLU A 148 3.03 -4.81 10.58
CA GLU A 148 2.38 -3.60 11.08
C GLU A 148 3.03 -3.18 12.39
N TYR A 149 3.04 -1.89 12.65
CA TYR A 149 3.65 -1.27 13.82
C TYR A 149 2.63 -0.46 14.61
N TYR A 150 2.84 -0.35 15.88
CA TYR A 150 2.18 0.62 16.73
C TYR A 150 2.83 2.00 16.59
N ASP A 151 2.13 3.02 17.07
CA ASP A 151 2.60 4.41 17.13
C ASP A 151 3.85 4.65 18.00
N ASN A 152 4.24 3.69 18.83
CA ASN A 152 5.47 3.69 19.62
C ASN A 152 6.62 2.93 18.93
N GLY A 153 6.46 2.53 17.66
CA GLY A 153 7.45 1.81 16.86
C GLY A 153 7.55 0.31 17.14
N SER A 154 6.83 -0.23 18.15
CA SER A 154 6.84 -1.67 18.40
C SER A 154 6.03 -2.43 17.35
N VAL A 155 6.41 -3.67 17.04
CA VAL A 155 5.68 -4.51 16.09
C VAL A 155 4.31 -4.84 16.66
N LYS A 156 3.26 -4.62 15.87
CA LYS A 156 1.87 -4.99 16.16
C LYS A 156 1.53 -6.36 15.61
N SER A 157 1.94 -6.62 14.36
CA SER A 157 1.73 -7.91 13.71
C SER A 157 2.84 -8.20 12.70
N SER A 158 3.10 -9.49 12.48
CA SER A 158 4.00 -9.98 11.44
C SER A 158 3.34 -11.20 10.81
N VAL A 159 2.95 -11.09 9.52
CA VAL A 159 2.23 -12.12 8.79
C VAL A 159 2.97 -12.45 7.50
N THR A 160 3.21 -13.72 7.24
CA THR A 160 3.90 -14.16 6.03
C THR A 160 2.90 -14.48 4.93
N TYR A 161 3.17 -13.99 3.72
CA TYR A 161 2.36 -14.20 2.52
C TYR A 161 3.14 -14.89 1.42
N ARG A 162 2.44 -15.72 0.66
CA ARG A 162 2.95 -16.34 -0.56
C ARG A 162 1.88 -16.25 -1.64
N LYS A 163 2.19 -15.59 -2.77
CA LYS A 163 1.26 -15.42 -3.90
C LYS A 163 -0.10 -14.83 -3.49
N GLY A 164 -0.11 -13.89 -2.52
CA GLY A 164 -1.30 -13.17 -2.05
C GLY A 164 -2.10 -13.86 -0.94
N LYS A 165 -1.72 -15.09 -0.55
CA LYS A 165 -2.36 -15.82 0.55
C LYS A 165 -1.42 -15.89 1.74
N GLU A 166 -1.97 -15.91 2.96
CA GLU A 166 -1.19 -16.19 4.16
C GLU A 166 -0.54 -17.57 4.02
N HIS A 167 0.76 -17.64 4.30
CA HIS A 167 1.52 -18.89 4.18
C HIS A 167 2.77 -18.85 5.07
N GLY A 168 2.80 -19.63 6.12
CA GLY A 168 3.80 -19.57 7.17
C GLY A 168 3.29 -18.89 8.43
N PRO A 169 4.18 -18.38 9.29
CA PRO A 169 3.82 -17.85 10.60
C PRO A 169 3.13 -16.49 10.53
N ALA A 170 2.13 -16.32 11.41
CA ALA A 170 1.55 -15.05 11.79
C ALA A 170 1.70 -14.82 13.30
N ARG A 171 2.18 -13.66 13.69
CA ARG A 171 2.44 -13.25 15.07
C ARG A 171 1.78 -11.91 15.36
N PHE A 172 1.20 -11.78 16.54
CA PHE A 172 0.53 -10.58 17.00
C PHE A 172 1.04 -10.20 18.39
N TYR A 173 1.28 -8.92 18.61
CA TYR A 173 1.93 -8.42 19.82
C TYR A 173 1.14 -7.30 20.46
N THR A 174 1.39 -7.07 21.75
CA THR A 174 0.95 -5.85 22.46
C THR A 174 1.90 -4.67 22.16
N LYS A 175 1.49 -3.44 22.52
CA LYS A 175 2.39 -2.26 22.49
C LYS A 175 3.65 -2.42 23.36
N LYS A 176 3.65 -3.35 24.33
CA LYS A 176 4.82 -3.69 25.18
C LYS A 176 5.67 -4.81 24.58
N ASN A 177 5.43 -5.17 23.31
CA ASN A 177 6.11 -6.22 22.57
C ASN A 177 5.92 -7.64 23.15
N ASN A 178 4.86 -7.89 23.95
CA ASN A 178 4.52 -9.24 24.38
C ASN A 178 3.72 -9.93 23.27
N LEU A 179 4.10 -11.15 22.92
CA LEU A 179 3.34 -11.99 21.99
C LEU A 179 1.98 -12.33 22.62
N ILE A 180 0.88 -12.08 21.88
CA ILE A 180 -0.47 -12.39 22.30
C ILE A 180 -1.15 -13.46 21.46
N ALA A 181 -0.68 -13.66 20.21
CA ALA A 181 -1.16 -14.75 19.37
C ALA A 181 -0.09 -15.19 18.38
N TYR A 182 -0.08 -16.46 18.08
CA TYR A 182 0.70 -17.12 17.04
C TYR A 182 -0.20 -18.11 16.30
N THR A 183 -0.08 -18.15 14.99
CA THR A 183 -0.70 -19.22 14.19
C THR A 183 0.11 -19.43 12.92
N GLU A 184 0.01 -20.63 12.37
CA GLU A 184 0.57 -20.96 11.06
C GLU A 184 -0.52 -21.06 10.01
N TYR A 185 -0.18 -20.63 8.80
CA TYR A 185 -1.05 -20.68 7.63
C TYR A 185 -0.42 -21.51 6.52
N VAL A 186 -1.25 -22.24 5.83
CA VAL A 186 -0.92 -22.93 4.58
C VAL A 186 -1.98 -22.54 3.54
N ASN A 187 -1.55 -21.77 2.52
CA ASN A 187 -2.42 -21.32 1.41
C ASN A 187 -3.70 -20.59 1.86
N GLY A 188 -3.62 -19.80 2.93
CA GLY A 188 -4.72 -18.98 3.46
C GLY A 188 -5.57 -19.66 4.53
N MET A 189 -5.32 -20.94 4.84
CA MET A 189 -5.98 -21.66 5.92
C MET A 189 -5.02 -21.85 7.10
N ARG A 190 -5.52 -21.73 8.34
CA ARG A 190 -4.74 -22.03 9.54
C ARG A 190 -4.49 -23.54 9.57
N ASP A 191 -3.23 -23.91 9.48
CA ASP A 191 -2.79 -25.31 9.48
C ASP A 191 -1.44 -25.40 10.19
N GLY A 192 -1.44 -25.93 11.41
CA GLY A 192 -0.30 -25.92 12.29
C GLY A 192 -0.63 -25.43 13.70
N PRO A 193 0.39 -25.12 14.52
CA PRO A 193 0.22 -24.60 15.86
C PRO A 193 -0.55 -23.27 15.88
N ALA A 194 -1.43 -23.14 16.88
CA ALA A 194 -2.23 -21.93 17.12
C ALA A 194 -2.22 -21.64 18.62
N PHE A 195 -1.52 -20.58 19.01
CA PHE A 195 -1.27 -20.24 20.40
C PHE A 195 -1.88 -18.88 20.72
N SER A 196 -2.41 -18.73 21.92
CA SER A 196 -2.74 -17.44 22.50
C SER A 196 -2.04 -17.25 23.84
N TYR A 197 -1.80 -15.99 24.18
CA TYR A 197 -1.08 -15.61 25.38
C TYR A 197 -1.86 -14.54 26.12
N TYR A 198 -1.67 -14.46 27.43
CA TYR A 198 -2.12 -13.34 28.25
C TYR A 198 -1.29 -12.07 27.93
N GLN A 199 -1.77 -10.91 28.34
CA GLN A 199 -1.06 -9.64 28.11
C GLN A 199 0.32 -9.58 28.78
N ASN A 200 0.54 -10.38 29.84
CA ASN A 200 1.83 -10.54 30.50
C ASN A 200 2.80 -11.48 29.76
N GLY A 201 2.40 -12.03 28.60
CA GLY A 201 3.21 -12.92 27.76
C GLY A 201 3.17 -14.41 28.17
N LYS A 202 2.47 -14.76 29.26
CA LYS A 202 2.30 -16.16 29.66
C LYS A 202 1.31 -16.89 28.74
N PRO A 203 1.48 -18.21 28.51
CA PRO A 203 0.60 -18.97 27.65
C PRO A 203 -0.84 -18.98 28.22
N LYS A 204 -1.83 -18.85 27.34
CA LYS A 204 -3.25 -18.99 27.66
C LYS A 204 -3.82 -20.26 27.03
N ILE A 205 -3.65 -20.42 25.72
CA ILE A 205 -4.09 -21.61 24.97
C ILE A 205 -2.99 -22.03 24.03
N LEU A 206 -2.63 -23.30 24.09
CA LEU A 206 -1.76 -23.96 23.10
C LEU A 206 -2.60 -25.02 22.38
N ALA A 207 -2.87 -24.82 21.10
CA ALA A 207 -3.72 -25.69 20.30
C ALA A 207 -3.08 -25.97 18.94
N TYR A 208 -3.69 -26.87 18.19
CA TYR A 208 -3.32 -27.20 16.82
C TYR A 208 -4.54 -27.03 15.91
N ARG A 209 -4.32 -26.50 14.70
CA ARG A 209 -5.35 -26.42 13.67
C ARG A 209 -4.94 -27.22 12.44
N LYS A 210 -5.94 -27.77 11.78
CA LYS A 210 -5.81 -28.40 10.46
C LYS A 210 -6.93 -27.87 9.58
N ASN A 211 -6.58 -27.19 8.49
CA ASN A 211 -7.56 -26.58 7.58
C ASN A 211 -8.58 -25.73 8.33
N ASP A 212 -8.12 -24.76 9.14
CA ASP A 212 -8.90 -23.86 10.01
C ASP A 212 -9.61 -24.52 11.21
N LYS A 213 -9.72 -25.82 11.29
CA LYS A 213 -10.40 -26.53 12.34
C LYS A 213 -9.45 -26.89 13.48
N LEU A 214 -9.92 -26.80 14.74
CA LEU A 214 -9.19 -27.32 15.88
C LEU A 214 -9.07 -28.85 15.76
N ASN A 215 -7.87 -29.35 15.96
CA ASN A 215 -7.55 -30.78 15.88
C ASN A 215 -6.47 -31.12 16.91
N GLY A 216 -6.59 -32.28 17.53
CA GLY A 216 -5.66 -32.70 18.59
C GLY A 216 -5.95 -32.06 19.93
N THR A 217 -5.04 -32.23 20.89
CA THR A 217 -5.23 -31.75 22.27
C THR A 217 -4.78 -30.30 22.43
N ALA A 218 -5.72 -29.44 22.83
CA ALA A 218 -5.44 -28.08 23.30
C ALA A 218 -5.16 -28.10 24.82
N LYS A 219 -4.23 -27.25 25.23
CA LYS A 219 -3.88 -26.98 26.63
C LYS A 219 -4.32 -25.59 26.98
N GLU A 220 -5.08 -25.45 28.05
CA GLU A 220 -5.49 -24.16 28.61
C GLU A 220 -4.79 -23.92 29.96
N PHE A 221 -4.31 -22.71 30.17
CA PHE A 221 -3.55 -22.29 31.33
C PHE A 221 -4.22 -21.07 31.99
N ASP A 222 -4.05 -20.91 33.31
CA ASP A 222 -4.39 -19.70 34.03
C ASP A 222 -3.27 -18.61 33.87
N GLU A 223 -3.52 -17.41 34.43
CA GLU A 223 -2.54 -16.30 34.38
C GLU A 223 -1.25 -16.56 35.18
N ASN A 224 -1.22 -17.61 36.02
CA ASN A 224 -0.04 -18.06 36.71
C ASN A 224 0.74 -19.11 35.95
N SER A 225 0.25 -19.55 34.77
CA SER A 225 0.77 -20.63 33.95
C SER A 225 0.49 -22.03 34.52
N ASN A 226 -0.47 -22.19 35.40
CA ASN A 226 -0.93 -23.51 35.82
C ASN A 226 -1.83 -24.08 34.73
N LEU A 227 -1.66 -25.36 34.41
CA LEU A 227 -2.54 -26.08 33.49
C LEU A 227 -3.90 -26.26 34.15
N VAL A 228 -4.97 -25.74 33.54
CA VAL A 228 -6.34 -25.81 34.07
C VAL A 228 -7.24 -26.75 33.31
N GLN A 229 -6.93 -27.01 32.02
CA GLN A 229 -7.73 -27.87 31.19
C GLN A 229 -6.96 -28.50 30.02
N LEU A 230 -7.26 -29.75 29.71
CA LEU A 230 -6.93 -30.40 28.43
C LEU A 230 -8.23 -30.66 27.68
N ILE A 231 -8.29 -30.27 26.41
CA ILE A 231 -9.44 -30.48 25.54
C ILE A 231 -8.96 -31.12 24.25
N THR A 232 -9.47 -32.30 23.93
CA THR A 232 -9.14 -32.96 22.65
C THR A 232 -10.22 -32.64 21.64
N TYR A 233 -9.80 -32.11 20.49
CA TYR A 233 -10.66 -31.77 19.37
C TYR A 233 -10.44 -32.70 18.18
N LYS A 234 -11.53 -32.93 17.43
CA LYS A 234 -11.52 -33.50 16.10
C LYS A 234 -12.44 -32.64 15.24
N ASP A 235 -11.89 -31.93 14.27
CA ASP A 235 -12.61 -31.06 13.33
C ASP A 235 -13.51 -30.01 14.04
N ASN A 236 -13.04 -29.37 15.10
CA ASN A 236 -13.70 -28.44 16.04
C ASN A 236 -14.64 -29.10 17.06
N GLU A 237 -14.95 -30.38 16.94
CA GLU A 237 -15.78 -31.08 17.92
C GLU A 237 -14.94 -31.54 19.12
N VAL A 238 -15.46 -31.35 20.32
CA VAL A 238 -14.82 -31.82 21.56
C VAL A 238 -15.02 -33.32 21.69
N VAL A 239 -13.92 -34.05 21.67
CA VAL A 239 -13.89 -35.50 21.83
C VAL A 239 -13.74 -35.88 23.32
N SER A 240 -12.91 -35.13 24.04
CA SER A 240 -12.69 -35.35 25.46
C SER A 240 -12.25 -34.05 26.15
N SER A 241 -12.47 -33.93 27.45
CA SER A 241 -12.03 -32.79 28.26
C SER A 241 -11.72 -33.25 29.69
N VAL A 242 -10.58 -32.79 30.20
CA VAL A 242 -10.12 -33.03 31.57
C VAL A 242 -9.79 -31.68 32.20
N LYS A 243 -10.32 -31.39 33.39
CA LYS A 243 -10.01 -30.19 34.21
C LYS A 243 -9.10 -30.58 35.37
N PHE A 244 -8.26 -29.64 35.80
CA PHE A 244 -7.31 -29.79 36.90
C PHE A 244 -7.60 -28.80 38.01
#